data_5601589bdd10e7eedb1a3007a9022cf1
#
_entry.id   5601589bdd10e7eedb1a3007a9022cf1
#
_cell.length_a   1.000
_cell.length_b   1.000
_cell.length_c   1.000
_cell.angle_alpha   90.00
_cell.angle_beta   90.00
_cell.angle_gamma   90.00
#
_symmetry.space_group_name_H-M   'P 1'
#
loop_
_entity.id
_entity.type
_entity.pdbx_description
1 polymer ?
#
loop_
_entity_poly.entity_id
_entity_poly.type
_entity_poly.pdbx_seq_one_letter_code
_entity_poly.pdbx_strand_id
1 'polypeptide(L)'
;MSEQDYRQMIVDEEHLKLLAIGYWVAGGMAALFALFGLFYVCMGAMFAASFAKIPAASVQPDQQPPAFVPWILVGIGLAIFLAAATFAAMRFWTAVCLKRRTSRTFCLVVAALSCLEFPYGTTLGVFTIIALGRPSVIQMFGASLAAPPTVRTT
;
A
#
# COMPACT_ATOMS: atom_id res chain seq x y z
N MET A 1 -25.05 -29.57 -4.91
CA MET A 1 -24.30 -28.45 -5.47
C MET A 1 -24.64 -28.40 -6.93
N SER A 2 -25.30 -27.34 -7.40
CA SER A 2 -25.71 -27.22 -8.80
C SER A 2 -24.49 -26.87 -9.67
N GLU A 3 -24.56 -27.22 -10.96
CA GLU A 3 -23.49 -26.91 -11.92
C GLU A 3 -23.26 -25.37 -12.02
N GLN A 4 -24.29 -24.59 -11.75
CA GLN A 4 -24.23 -23.14 -11.67
C GLN A 4 -23.41 -22.65 -10.46
N ASP A 5 -23.52 -23.31 -9.30
CA ASP A 5 -22.73 -22.95 -8.11
C ASP A 5 -21.24 -23.22 -8.34
N TYR A 6 -20.92 -24.31 -9.04
CA TYR A 6 -19.53 -24.65 -9.37
C TYR A 6 -18.90 -23.64 -10.35
N ARG A 7 -19.64 -23.23 -11.37
CA ARG A 7 -19.19 -22.19 -12.32
C ARG A 7 -18.97 -20.83 -11.64
N GLN A 8 -19.88 -20.45 -10.73
CA GLN A 8 -19.73 -19.20 -9.98
C GLN A 8 -18.49 -19.21 -9.07
N MET A 9 -18.18 -20.34 -8.42
CA MET A 9 -16.96 -20.45 -7.60
C MET A 9 -15.69 -20.29 -8.42
N ILE A 10 -15.63 -20.85 -9.63
CA ILE A 10 -14.46 -20.69 -10.51
C ILE A 10 -14.28 -19.24 -10.94
N VAL A 11 -15.35 -18.57 -11.36
CA VAL A 11 -15.32 -17.16 -11.77
C VAL A 11 -14.91 -16.25 -10.60
N ASP A 12 -15.43 -16.52 -9.40
CA ASP A 12 -15.09 -15.73 -8.21
C ASP A 12 -13.61 -15.94 -7.79
N GLU A 13 -13.07 -17.14 -7.99
CA GLU A 13 -11.64 -17.40 -7.74
C GLU A 13 -10.73 -16.65 -8.72
N GLU A 14 -11.10 -16.57 -9.99
CA GLU A 14 -10.36 -15.78 -10.98
C GLU A 14 -10.42 -14.28 -10.70
N HIS A 15 -11.58 -13.77 -10.27
CA HIS A 15 -11.70 -12.36 -9.84
C HIS A 15 -10.82 -12.04 -8.64
N LEU A 16 -10.73 -12.94 -7.66
CA LEU A 16 -9.84 -12.77 -6.51
C LEU A 16 -8.36 -12.75 -6.90
N LYS A 17 -7.96 -13.59 -7.88
CA LYS A 17 -6.58 -13.58 -8.44
C LYS A 17 -6.29 -12.27 -9.14
N LEU A 18 -7.22 -11.77 -9.97
CA LEU A 18 -7.08 -10.48 -10.66
C LEU A 18 -6.98 -9.32 -9.66
N LEU A 19 -7.80 -9.32 -8.61
CA LEU A 19 -7.70 -8.33 -7.54
C LEU A 19 -6.36 -8.37 -6.82
N ALA A 20 -5.85 -9.58 -6.51
CA ALA A 20 -4.53 -9.72 -5.90
C ALA A 20 -3.42 -9.15 -6.79
N ILE A 21 -3.47 -9.38 -8.11
CA ILE A 21 -2.54 -8.79 -9.07
C ILE A 21 -2.68 -7.26 -9.10
N GLY A 22 -3.91 -6.73 -9.07
CA GLY A 22 -4.18 -5.30 -8.98
C GLY A 22 -3.54 -4.66 -7.75
N TYR A 23 -3.62 -5.31 -6.58
CA TYR A 23 -2.95 -4.85 -5.36
C TYR A 23 -1.43 -4.93 -5.43
N TRP A 24 -0.87 -5.92 -6.14
CA TRP A 24 0.57 -6.00 -6.39
C TRP A 24 1.05 -4.82 -7.24
N VAL A 25 0.33 -4.51 -8.31
CA VAL A 25 0.63 -3.37 -9.20
C VAL A 25 0.48 -2.05 -8.44
N ALA A 26 -0.61 -1.88 -7.69
CA ALA A 26 -0.84 -0.68 -6.89
C ALA A 26 0.21 -0.50 -5.78
N GLY A 27 0.64 -1.60 -5.15
CA GLY A 27 1.74 -1.61 -4.18
C GLY A 27 3.07 -1.21 -4.82
N GLY A 28 3.37 -1.70 -6.03
CA GLY A 28 4.54 -1.32 -6.81
C GLY A 28 4.55 0.17 -7.16
N MET A 29 3.41 0.71 -7.62
CA MET A 29 3.27 2.16 -7.85
C MET A 29 3.49 2.97 -6.56
N ALA A 30 2.89 2.58 -5.45
CA ALA A 30 3.11 3.24 -4.16
C ALA A 30 4.59 3.19 -3.72
N ALA A 31 5.28 2.09 -3.97
CA ALA A 31 6.72 1.97 -3.71
C ALA A 31 7.55 2.93 -4.58
N LEU A 32 7.18 3.14 -5.85
CA LEU A 32 7.81 4.15 -6.69
C LEU A 32 7.61 5.56 -6.13
N PHE A 33 6.41 5.90 -5.65
CA PHE A 33 6.19 7.18 -4.98
C PHE A 33 7.01 7.34 -3.70
N ALA A 34 7.23 6.25 -2.95
CA ALA A 34 8.14 6.27 -1.79
C ALA A 34 9.58 6.63 -2.19
N LEU A 35 10.07 6.16 -3.35
CA LEU A 35 11.38 6.54 -3.87
C LEU A 35 11.49 8.04 -4.14
N PHE A 36 10.42 8.69 -4.60
CA PHE A 36 10.40 10.15 -4.73
C PHE A 36 10.55 10.84 -3.37
N GLY A 37 9.87 10.35 -2.32
CA GLY A 37 10.07 10.85 -0.96
C GLY A 37 11.52 10.73 -0.50
N LEU A 38 12.16 9.61 -0.77
CA LEU A 38 13.58 9.40 -0.45
C LEU A 38 14.50 10.37 -1.22
N PHE A 39 14.19 10.63 -2.49
CA PHE A 39 14.91 11.61 -3.30
C PHE A 39 14.86 13.01 -2.67
N TYR A 40 13.68 13.46 -2.17
CA TYR A 40 13.54 14.73 -1.46
C TYR A 40 14.35 14.76 -0.16
N VAL A 41 14.40 13.67 0.58
CA VAL A 41 15.25 13.56 1.79
C VAL A 41 16.72 13.73 1.43
N CYS A 42 17.21 13.02 0.42
CA CYS A 42 18.60 13.12 -0.04
C CYS A 42 18.95 14.52 -0.52
N MET A 43 18.05 15.14 -1.29
CA MET A 43 18.26 16.50 -1.78
C MET A 43 18.29 17.52 -0.63
N GLY A 44 17.38 17.40 0.34
CA GLY A 44 17.38 18.22 1.54
C GLY A 44 18.64 18.06 2.37
N ALA A 45 19.12 16.84 2.55
CA ALA A 45 20.38 16.55 3.26
C ALA A 45 21.60 17.13 2.54
N MET A 46 21.65 17.05 1.20
CA MET A 46 22.71 17.66 0.41
C MET A 46 22.71 19.18 0.54
N PHE A 47 21.54 19.82 0.49
CA PHE A 47 21.41 21.24 0.74
C PHE A 47 21.90 21.62 2.13
N ALA A 48 21.46 20.93 3.17
CA ALA A 48 21.89 21.14 4.54
C ALA A 48 23.42 21.05 4.69
N ALA A 49 24.03 20.02 4.09
CA ALA A 49 25.49 19.81 4.11
C ALA A 49 26.25 20.90 3.34
N SER A 50 25.68 21.42 2.24
CA SER A 50 26.29 22.50 1.45
C SER A 50 26.27 23.80 2.21
N PHE A 51 25.16 24.15 2.84
CA PHE A 51 25.06 25.38 3.66
C PHE A 51 25.96 25.32 4.91
N ALA A 52 26.12 24.16 5.53
CA ALA A 52 27.02 24.00 6.67
C ALA A 52 28.48 24.26 6.35
N LYS A 53 28.89 24.17 5.06
CA LYS A 53 30.25 24.39 4.60
C LYS A 53 30.54 25.84 4.20
N ILE A 54 29.56 26.69 4.05
CA ILE A 54 29.73 28.08 3.66
C ILE A 54 30.11 28.90 4.91
N PRO A 55 31.30 29.55 4.93
CA PRO A 55 31.71 30.39 6.06
C PRO A 55 30.70 31.54 6.23
N ALA A 56 30.22 31.75 7.45
CA ALA A 56 29.22 32.81 7.75
C ALA A 56 29.67 34.22 7.35
N ALA A 57 31.01 34.44 7.18
CA ALA A 57 31.58 35.71 6.76
C ALA A 57 31.47 36.01 5.26
N SER A 58 31.08 35.04 4.43
CA SER A 58 31.04 35.19 2.97
C SER A 58 29.67 35.41 2.37
N VAL A 59 28.63 35.41 3.19
CA VAL A 59 27.22 35.58 2.73
C VAL A 59 26.62 36.83 3.36
N GLN A 60 26.04 37.68 2.52
CA GLN A 60 25.31 38.89 3.02
C GLN A 60 24.14 38.42 3.91
N PRO A 61 23.90 39.10 5.05
CA PRO A 61 22.87 38.68 6.03
C PRO A 61 21.46 38.59 5.43
N ASP A 62 21.19 39.32 4.37
CA ASP A 62 19.88 39.41 3.70
C ASP A 62 19.63 38.28 2.69
N GLN A 63 20.65 37.48 2.34
CA GLN A 63 20.57 36.40 1.36
C GLN A 63 20.70 35.00 1.97
N GLN A 64 20.84 34.88 3.28
CA GLN A 64 20.89 33.59 3.93
C GLN A 64 19.45 33.01 4.07
N PRO A 65 19.15 31.89 3.40
CA PRO A 65 17.91 31.20 3.71
C PRO A 65 17.92 30.79 5.19
N PRO A 66 16.78 30.94 5.89
CA PRO A 66 16.70 30.61 7.30
C PRO A 66 17.18 29.18 7.53
N ALA A 67 18.00 28.94 8.55
CA ALA A 67 18.64 27.66 8.85
C ALA A 67 17.65 26.49 9.03
N PHE A 68 16.36 26.77 9.23
CA PHE A 68 15.33 25.76 9.38
C PHE A 68 14.81 25.21 8.05
N VAL A 69 15.01 25.90 6.90
CA VAL A 69 14.48 25.51 5.58
C VAL A 69 14.94 24.10 5.16
N PRO A 70 16.24 23.75 5.22
CA PRO A 70 16.69 22.39 4.89
C PRO A 70 16.05 21.33 5.78
N TRP A 71 15.85 21.62 7.07
CA TRP A 71 15.27 20.68 8.03
C TRP A 71 13.78 20.44 7.78
N ILE A 72 13.04 21.48 7.35
CA ILE A 72 11.64 21.33 6.90
C ILE A 72 11.58 20.41 5.68
N LEU A 73 12.47 20.61 4.72
CA LEU A 73 12.50 19.78 3.49
C LEU A 73 12.77 18.30 3.81
N VAL A 74 13.72 18.03 4.70
CA VAL A 74 14.01 16.67 5.18
C VAL A 74 12.80 16.10 5.94
N GLY A 75 12.18 16.89 6.82
CA GLY A 75 11.01 16.47 7.60
C GLY A 75 9.81 16.11 6.73
N ILE A 76 9.49 16.94 5.74
CA ILE A 76 8.41 16.68 4.78
C ILE A 76 8.73 15.46 3.93
N GLY A 77 9.95 15.35 3.40
CA GLY A 77 10.38 14.21 2.60
C GLY A 77 10.29 12.89 3.39
N LEU A 78 10.72 12.90 4.66
CA LEU A 78 10.64 11.75 5.54
C LEU A 78 9.19 11.36 5.84
N ALA A 79 8.32 12.34 6.10
CA ALA A 79 6.89 12.09 6.35
C ALA A 79 6.22 11.46 5.12
N ILE A 80 6.47 11.98 3.92
CA ILE A 80 5.96 11.42 2.65
C ILE A 80 6.49 10.02 2.44
N PHE A 81 7.79 9.78 2.66
CA PHE A 81 8.40 8.47 2.53
C PHE A 81 7.77 7.43 3.46
N LEU A 82 7.63 7.77 4.74
CA LEU A 82 7.03 6.87 5.74
C LEU A 82 5.56 6.56 5.43
N ALA A 83 4.78 7.57 5.06
CA ALA A 83 3.40 7.39 4.67
C ALA A 83 3.27 6.47 3.45
N ALA A 84 4.03 6.74 2.38
CA ALA A 84 4.01 5.95 1.16
C ALA A 84 4.50 4.51 1.39
N ALA A 85 5.57 4.32 2.17
CA ALA A 85 6.10 3.01 2.52
C ALA A 85 5.09 2.18 3.33
N THR A 86 4.42 2.80 4.31
CA THR A 86 3.38 2.14 5.10
C THR A 86 2.22 1.72 4.21
N PHE A 87 1.79 2.59 3.31
CA PHE A 87 0.70 2.30 2.37
C PHE A 87 1.06 1.18 1.39
N ALA A 88 2.28 1.18 0.87
CA ALA A 88 2.79 0.10 0.01
C ALA A 88 2.82 -1.24 0.77
N ALA A 89 3.32 -1.26 2.00
CA ALA A 89 3.37 -2.46 2.84
C ALA A 89 1.95 -3.03 3.11
N MET A 90 0.99 -2.17 3.44
CA MET A 90 -0.41 -2.58 3.65
C MET A 90 -1.03 -3.20 2.39
N ARG A 91 -0.73 -2.67 1.21
CA ARG A 91 -1.21 -3.21 -0.08
C ARG A 91 -0.60 -4.56 -0.42
N PHE A 92 0.71 -4.72 -0.23
CA PHE A 92 1.36 -6.01 -0.41
C PHE A 92 0.80 -7.05 0.56
N TRP A 93 0.59 -6.67 1.81
CA TRP A 93 -0.03 -7.56 2.79
C TRP A 93 -1.46 -7.96 2.39
N THR A 94 -2.25 -7.01 1.90
CA THR A 94 -3.60 -7.28 1.38
C THR A 94 -3.59 -8.25 0.21
N ALA A 95 -2.66 -8.08 -0.75
CA ALA A 95 -2.50 -9.00 -1.87
C ALA A 95 -2.19 -10.44 -1.39
N VAL A 96 -1.34 -10.59 -0.39
CA VAL A 96 -1.03 -11.89 0.24
C VAL A 96 -2.25 -12.46 0.98
N CYS A 97 -2.97 -11.62 1.74
CA CYS A 97 -4.18 -12.03 2.46
C CYS A 97 -5.30 -12.49 1.50
N LEU A 98 -5.50 -11.78 0.38
CA LEU A 98 -6.43 -12.21 -0.67
C LEU A 98 -6.05 -13.57 -1.24
N LYS A 99 -4.76 -13.77 -1.55
CA LYS A 99 -4.26 -15.04 -2.06
C LYS A 99 -4.39 -16.18 -1.05
N ARG A 100 -4.18 -15.90 0.23
CA ARG A 100 -4.27 -16.89 1.32
C ARG A 100 -5.69 -17.05 1.87
N ARG A 101 -6.65 -16.23 1.43
CA ARG A 101 -8.03 -16.20 1.92
C ARG A 101 -8.13 -16.00 3.44
N THR A 102 -7.20 -15.21 4.01
CA THR A 102 -7.14 -14.90 5.44
C THR A 102 -7.55 -13.44 5.69
N SER A 103 -8.13 -13.16 6.87
CA SER A 103 -8.40 -11.80 7.35
C SER A 103 -9.24 -10.92 6.41
N ARG A 104 -10.46 -11.38 6.08
CA ARG A 104 -11.42 -10.64 5.25
C ARG A 104 -11.62 -9.18 5.71
N THR A 105 -11.72 -8.95 7.03
CA THR A 105 -11.92 -7.63 7.61
C THR A 105 -10.77 -6.69 7.28
N PHE A 106 -9.52 -7.18 7.38
CA PHE A 106 -8.33 -6.40 7.03
C PHE A 106 -8.34 -5.97 5.56
N CYS A 107 -8.65 -6.91 4.65
CA CYS A 107 -8.76 -6.61 3.21
C CYS A 107 -9.83 -5.54 2.94
N LEU A 108 -10.94 -5.57 3.67
CA LEU A 108 -12.03 -4.61 3.53
C LEU A 108 -11.64 -3.22 4.02
N VAL A 109 -10.90 -3.11 5.13
CA VAL A 109 -10.36 -1.85 5.64
C VAL A 109 -9.36 -1.23 4.66
N VAL A 110 -8.43 -2.03 4.13
CA VAL A 110 -7.44 -1.53 3.16
C VAL A 110 -8.11 -1.14 1.84
N ALA A 111 -9.15 -1.89 1.41
CA ALA A 111 -9.96 -1.52 0.25
C ALA A 111 -10.65 -0.16 0.44
N ALA A 112 -11.24 0.08 1.61
CA ALA A 112 -11.85 1.36 1.95
C ALA A 112 -10.83 2.52 1.97
N LEU A 113 -9.65 2.29 2.56
CA LEU A 113 -8.54 3.26 2.52
C LEU A 113 -8.04 3.50 1.09
N SER A 114 -8.00 2.47 0.25
CA SER A 114 -7.62 2.60 -1.16
C SER A 114 -8.61 3.45 -1.96
N CYS A 115 -9.89 3.50 -1.57
CA CYS A 115 -10.89 4.36 -2.22
C CYS A 115 -10.58 5.86 -2.11
N LEU A 116 -9.75 6.28 -1.14
CA LEU A 116 -9.31 7.66 -0.99
C LEU A 116 -8.28 8.08 -2.05
N GLU A 117 -7.64 7.14 -2.72
CA GLU A 117 -6.69 7.41 -3.79
C GLU A 117 -7.37 7.46 -5.16
N PHE A 118 -7.74 8.64 -5.59
CA PHE A 118 -8.33 8.86 -6.92
C PHE A 118 -7.22 8.95 -8.01
N PRO A 119 -7.41 8.37 -9.23
CA PRO A 119 -8.58 7.56 -9.67
C PRO A 119 -8.39 6.04 -9.49
N TYR A 120 -7.14 5.56 -9.39
CA TYR A 120 -6.80 4.14 -9.47
C TYR A 120 -7.20 3.35 -8.22
N GLY A 121 -6.93 3.91 -7.05
CA GLY A 121 -7.25 3.28 -5.77
C GLY A 121 -8.75 3.16 -5.54
N THR A 122 -9.53 4.16 -5.96
CA THR A 122 -11.00 4.14 -5.86
C THR A 122 -11.59 2.98 -6.66
N THR A 123 -11.15 2.79 -7.90
CA THR A 123 -11.63 1.69 -8.76
C THR A 123 -11.28 0.34 -8.13
N LEU A 124 -10.03 0.15 -7.72
CA LEU A 124 -9.57 -1.09 -7.10
C LEU A 124 -10.29 -1.38 -5.78
N GLY A 125 -10.48 -0.35 -4.93
CA GLY A 125 -11.15 -0.46 -3.65
C GLY A 125 -12.63 -0.84 -3.80
N VAL A 126 -13.36 -0.19 -4.69
CA VAL A 126 -14.78 -0.49 -4.95
C VAL A 126 -14.95 -1.92 -5.48
N PHE A 127 -14.14 -2.33 -6.46
CA PHE A 127 -14.19 -3.70 -6.97
C PHE A 127 -13.90 -4.73 -5.87
N THR A 128 -12.95 -4.44 -4.99
CA THR A 128 -12.62 -5.32 -3.86
C THR A 128 -13.78 -5.44 -2.88
N ILE A 129 -14.43 -4.33 -2.54
CA ILE A 129 -15.59 -4.33 -1.63
C ILE A 129 -16.75 -5.15 -2.23
N ILE A 130 -17.03 -4.96 -3.52
CA ILE A 130 -18.10 -5.71 -4.21
C ILE A 130 -17.75 -7.21 -4.26
N ALA A 131 -16.50 -7.56 -4.59
CA ALA A 131 -16.08 -8.96 -4.65
C ALA A 131 -16.11 -9.64 -3.29
N LEU A 132 -15.62 -8.98 -2.23
CA LEU A 132 -15.65 -9.52 -0.86
C LEU A 132 -17.05 -9.53 -0.24
N GLY A 133 -18.00 -8.76 -0.80
CA GLY A 133 -19.41 -8.73 -0.39
C GLY A 133 -20.24 -9.91 -0.91
N ARG A 134 -19.74 -10.67 -1.89
CA ARG A 134 -20.49 -11.80 -2.46
C ARG A 134 -20.60 -12.96 -1.47
N PRO A 135 -21.78 -13.60 -1.34
CA PRO A 135 -21.99 -14.72 -0.41
C PRO A 135 -21.06 -15.90 -0.65
N SER A 136 -20.74 -16.20 -1.91
CA SER A 136 -19.80 -17.26 -2.31
C SER A 136 -18.39 -17.01 -1.78
N VAL A 137 -17.90 -15.77 -1.87
CA VAL A 137 -16.58 -15.38 -1.35
C VAL A 137 -16.55 -15.42 0.18
N ILE A 138 -17.65 -15.01 0.84
CA ILE A 138 -17.77 -15.09 2.30
C ILE A 138 -17.61 -16.53 2.77
N GLN A 139 -18.25 -17.49 2.09
CA GLN A 139 -18.12 -18.91 2.41
C GLN A 139 -16.71 -19.45 2.19
N MET A 140 -16.00 -18.99 1.14
CA MET A 140 -14.60 -19.40 0.89
C MET A 140 -13.65 -18.95 2.02
N PHE A 141 -13.87 -17.74 2.58
CA PHE A 141 -13.09 -17.26 3.73
C PHE A 141 -13.48 -17.98 5.03
N GLY A 142 -14.77 -18.33 5.21
CA GLY A 142 -15.26 -19.10 6.36
C GLY A 142 -14.77 -20.55 6.35
N ALA A 143 -14.75 -21.19 5.20
CA ALA A 143 -14.25 -22.58 5.06
C ALA A 143 -12.75 -22.69 5.34
N SER A 144 -11.96 -21.65 5.04
CA SER A 144 -10.53 -21.60 5.37
C SER A 144 -10.25 -21.53 6.88
N LEU A 145 -11.17 -20.98 7.67
CA LEU A 145 -11.07 -20.93 9.14
C LEU A 145 -11.57 -22.22 9.81
N ALA A 146 -12.45 -22.95 9.13
CA ALA A 146 -13.07 -24.18 9.65
C ALA A 146 -12.32 -25.46 9.24
N ALA A 147 -11.29 -25.40 8.41
CA ALA A 147 -10.47 -26.57 8.08
C ALA A 147 -9.65 -27.00 9.30
N PRO A 148 -9.92 -28.20 9.87
CA PRO A 148 -9.11 -28.72 10.97
C PRO A 148 -7.67 -28.92 10.49
N PRO A 149 -6.68 -28.78 11.37
CA PRO A 149 -5.29 -29.06 11.02
C PRO A 149 -5.21 -30.51 10.55
N THR A 150 -4.83 -30.69 9.28
CA THR A 150 -4.57 -32.02 8.73
C THR A 150 -3.50 -32.67 9.57
N VAL A 151 -3.91 -33.65 10.41
CA VAL A 151 -3.00 -34.54 11.12
C VAL A 151 -2.18 -35.25 10.04
N ARG A 152 -0.91 -34.90 9.91
CA ARG A 152 0.06 -35.67 9.16
C ARG A 152 0.20 -37.00 9.89
N THR A 153 -0.46 -38.02 9.40
CA THR A 153 -0.10 -39.38 9.72
C THR A 153 1.23 -39.69 9.04
N THR A 154 2.25 -39.81 9.86
CA THR A 154 3.56 -40.40 9.51
C THR A 154 3.40 -41.82 9.04
#